data_0ae648372874ce3bc281aa9dc75e296f
#
_entry.id   0ae648372874ce3bc281aa9dc75e296f
#
_cell.length_a   1.000
_cell.length_b   1.000
_cell.length_c   1.000
_cell.angle_alpha   90.00
_cell.angle_beta   90.00
_cell.angle_gamma   90.00
#
_symmetry.space_group_name_H-M   'P 1'
#
loop_
_entity.id
_entity.type
_entity.pdbx_description
1 polymer ?
#
loop_
_entity_poly.entity_id
_entity_poly.type
_entity_poly.pdbx_seq_one_letter_code
_entity_poly.pdbx_strand_id
1 'polypeptide(L)'
;MCSKFKILFILIALLFVWSCADKEKKISKIVEADMEMQMSNAYKEGYLELQRGDVLLAAKKFNEAELLFPQSIWAAESAIMAAYAYYSQNYYSDAVYELERYFETYPNHKDNAYAHFLLGMCFYEQIVDEKKDLKSLLDSKKQFEIIINEFSSTEFAVDAKFKINLIDEILAAKEMYIARYYLDKTKWI
;
A
#
# COMPACT_ATOMS: atom_id res chain seq x y z
N MET A 1 7.16 43.71 63.31
CA MET A 1 6.73 44.04 61.96
C MET A 1 7.13 42.97 60.93
N CYS A 2 8.10 42.10 61.15
CA CYS A 2 8.63 41.11 60.19
C CYS A 2 7.76 39.87 59.99
N SER A 3 6.91 39.49 60.94
CA SER A 3 6.07 38.25 60.81
C SER A 3 4.88 38.42 59.90
N LYS A 4 4.24 39.56 59.86
CA LYS A 4 3.08 39.84 58.98
C LYS A 4 3.48 39.90 57.50
N PHE A 5 4.70 40.31 57.23
CA PHE A 5 5.21 40.39 55.84
C PHE A 5 5.53 39.00 55.29
N LYS A 6 6.01 38.05 56.11
CA LYS A 6 6.24 36.65 55.70
C LYS A 6 4.95 35.92 55.42
N ILE A 7 3.89 36.19 56.22
CA ILE A 7 2.57 35.57 55.99
C ILE A 7 1.94 36.07 54.68
N LEU A 8 2.08 37.36 54.40
CA LEU A 8 1.58 37.93 53.13
C LEU A 8 2.29 37.34 51.89
N PHE A 9 3.62 37.11 51.99
CA PHE A 9 4.39 36.52 50.91
C PHE A 9 4.04 35.03 50.64
N ILE A 10 3.74 34.27 51.71
CA ILE A 10 3.27 32.89 51.62
C ILE A 10 1.87 32.82 51.00
N LEU A 11 1.00 33.77 51.34
CA LEU A 11 -0.36 33.82 50.78
C LEU A 11 -0.38 34.18 49.29
N ILE A 12 0.53 35.07 48.87
CA ILE A 12 0.73 35.39 47.43
C ILE A 12 1.35 34.23 46.66
N ALA A 13 2.31 33.50 47.24
CA ALA A 13 2.90 32.32 46.65
C ALA A 13 1.88 31.18 46.46
N LEU A 14 0.93 31.01 47.38
CA LEU A 14 -0.15 30.03 47.27
C LEU A 14 -1.16 30.36 46.16
N LEU A 15 -1.34 31.61 45.78
CA LEU A 15 -2.21 32.03 44.69
C LEU A 15 -1.62 31.70 43.32
N PHE A 16 -0.29 31.59 43.20
CA PHE A 16 0.38 31.22 41.96
C PHE A 16 0.36 29.69 41.64
N VAL A 17 0.12 28.85 42.67
CA VAL A 17 0.07 27.38 42.47
C VAL A 17 -1.28 26.92 41.95
N TRP A 18 -2.32 27.72 42.00
CA TRP A 18 -3.67 27.39 41.51
C TRP A 18 -3.91 27.76 40.03
N SER A 19 -2.92 28.34 39.36
CA SER A 19 -3.06 28.74 37.95
C SER A 19 -2.64 27.66 36.95
N CYS A 20 -2.31 26.45 37.42
CA CYS A 20 -2.02 25.30 36.55
C CYS A 20 -3.05 24.18 36.72
N ALA A 21 -4.34 24.52 36.80
CA ALA A 21 -5.40 23.51 36.72
C ALA A 21 -6.07 23.55 35.36
N ASP A 22 -5.74 22.54 34.55
CA ASP A 22 -6.54 21.92 33.50
C ASP A 22 -7.34 22.83 32.57
N LYS A 23 -6.67 23.23 31.51
CA LYS A 23 -7.29 23.14 30.19
C LYS A 23 -7.03 21.73 29.63
N GLU A 24 -7.74 20.73 30.14
CA GLU A 24 -8.01 19.56 29.32
C GLU A 24 -8.62 20.08 28.01
N LYS A 25 -7.80 20.09 26.98
CA LYS A 25 -8.28 20.30 25.62
C LYS A 25 -9.24 19.14 25.33
N LYS A 26 -10.53 19.37 25.37
CA LYS A 26 -11.55 18.56 24.67
C LYS A 26 -11.37 18.69 23.16
N ILE A 27 -10.18 18.36 22.66
CA ILE A 27 -9.84 18.54 21.25
C ILE A 27 -10.03 17.23 20.47
N SER A 28 -10.00 16.06 21.14
CA SER A 28 -9.86 14.81 20.41
C SER A 28 -11.10 14.38 19.64
N LYS A 29 -12.29 14.39 20.23
CA LYS A 29 -13.47 13.81 19.56
C LYS A 29 -13.99 14.60 18.35
N ILE A 30 -13.94 15.93 18.38
CA ILE A 30 -14.45 16.75 17.26
C ILE A 30 -13.44 16.77 16.12
N VAL A 31 -12.13 16.79 16.41
CA VAL A 31 -11.06 16.76 15.40
C VAL A 31 -10.98 15.39 14.74
N GLU A 32 -11.11 14.29 15.49
CA GLU A 32 -11.12 12.94 14.93
C GLU A 32 -12.33 12.71 14.04
N ALA A 33 -13.52 13.11 14.46
CA ALA A 33 -14.74 12.99 13.64
C ALA A 33 -14.66 13.84 12.36
N ASP A 34 -14.03 15.01 12.40
CA ASP A 34 -13.82 15.85 11.21
C ASP A 34 -12.79 15.22 10.27
N MET A 35 -11.68 14.67 10.80
CA MET A 35 -10.67 13.97 9.98
C MET A 35 -11.22 12.70 9.34
N GLU A 36 -12.03 11.92 10.05
CA GLU A 36 -12.67 10.73 9.50
C GLU A 36 -13.64 11.10 8.36
N MET A 37 -14.38 12.18 8.51
CA MET A 37 -15.26 12.68 7.45
C MET A 37 -14.45 13.17 6.24
N GLN A 38 -13.36 13.90 6.44
CA GLN A 38 -12.48 14.35 5.35
C GLN A 38 -11.85 13.16 4.62
N MET A 39 -11.34 12.17 5.35
CA MET A 39 -10.82 10.93 4.79
C MET A 39 -11.89 10.20 3.95
N SER A 40 -13.09 10.03 4.50
CA SER A 40 -14.19 9.39 3.78
C SER A 40 -14.58 10.13 2.51
N ASN A 41 -14.54 11.46 2.52
CA ASN A 41 -14.79 12.28 1.33
C ASN A 41 -13.68 12.11 0.30
N ALA A 42 -12.41 12.17 0.71
CA ALA A 42 -11.28 11.96 -0.19
C ALA A 42 -11.32 10.56 -0.83
N TYR A 43 -11.64 9.51 -0.06
CA TYR A 43 -11.81 8.15 -0.58
C TYR A 43 -12.94 8.08 -1.63
N LYS A 44 -14.09 8.68 -1.35
CA LYS A 44 -15.23 8.72 -2.30
C LYS A 44 -14.89 9.50 -3.56
N GLU A 45 -14.20 10.62 -3.44
CA GLU A 45 -13.71 11.39 -4.60
C GLU A 45 -12.75 10.54 -5.43
N GLY A 46 -11.80 9.83 -4.80
CA GLY A 46 -10.89 8.89 -5.48
C GLY A 46 -11.65 7.83 -6.27
N TYR A 47 -12.68 7.25 -5.68
CA TYR A 47 -13.50 6.24 -6.34
C TYR A 47 -14.28 6.83 -7.54
N LEU A 48 -14.81 8.04 -7.42
CA LEU A 48 -15.52 8.72 -8.53
C LEU A 48 -14.56 9.04 -9.68
N GLU A 49 -13.36 9.52 -9.38
CA GLU A 49 -12.36 9.82 -10.42
C GLU A 49 -11.85 8.54 -11.10
N LEU A 50 -11.71 7.46 -10.34
CA LEU A 50 -11.39 6.14 -10.92
C LEU A 50 -12.47 5.70 -11.93
N GLN A 51 -13.75 5.86 -11.59
CA GLN A 51 -14.87 5.56 -12.51
C GLN A 51 -14.90 6.45 -13.75
N ARG A 52 -14.41 7.68 -13.64
CA ARG A 52 -14.29 8.62 -14.78
C ARG A 52 -13.07 8.32 -15.66
N GLY A 53 -12.16 7.45 -15.19
CA GLY A 53 -10.92 7.13 -15.87
C GLY A 53 -9.77 8.11 -15.58
N ASP A 54 -9.94 9.07 -14.68
CA ASP A 54 -8.84 9.95 -14.21
C ASP A 54 -8.09 9.25 -13.07
N VAL A 55 -7.26 8.28 -13.44
CA VAL A 55 -6.56 7.43 -12.47
C VAL A 55 -5.49 8.16 -11.68
N LEU A 56 -4.87 9.21 -12.26
CA LEU A 56 -3.86 10.00 -11.56
C LEU A 56 -4.51 10.82 -10.42
N LEU A 57 -5.67 11.42 -10.70
CA LEU A 57 -6.43 12.12 -9.68
C LEU A 57 -7.01 11.13 -8.65
N ALA A 58 -7.50 9.97 -9.11
CA ALA A 58 -8.00 8.92 -8.24
C ALA A 58 -6.93 8.45 -7.25
N ALA A 59 -5.72 8.10 -7.73
CA ALA A 59 -4.60 7.68 -6.89
C ALA A 59 -4.21 8.78 -5.89
N LYS A 60 -4.14 10.04 -6.34
CA LYS A 60 -3.89 11.17 -5.46
C LYS A 60 -4.92 11.29 -4.34
N LYS A 61 -6.21 11.09 -4.65
CA LYS A 61 -7.30 11.18 -3.67
C LYS A 61 -7.29 10.00 -2.69
N PHE A 62 -6.93 8.81 -3.13
CA PHE A 62 -6.73 7.68 -2.24
C PHE A 62 -5.54 7.89 -1.30
N ASN A 63 -4.41 8.40 -1.80
CA ASN A 63 -3.26 8.74 -0.98
C ASN A 63 -3.58 9.89 0.01
N GLU A 64 -4.40 10.87 -0.39
CA GLU A 64 -4.91 11.91 0.51
C GLU A 64 -5.75 11.30 1.64
N ALA A 65 -6.63 10.35 1.33
CA ALA A 65 -7.44 9.65 2.33
C ALA A 65 -6.58 8.88 3.35
N GLU A 66 -5.55 8.17 2.90
CA GLU A 66 -4.58 7.48 3.75
C GLU A 66 -3.88 8.45 4.71
N LEU A 67 -3.41 9.60 4.20
CA LEU A 67 -2.66 10.59 4.96
C LEU A 67 -3.52 11.37 5.97
N LEU A 68 -4.80 11.57 5.68
CA LEU A 68 -5.72 12.28 6.57
C LEU A 68 -6.00 11.52 7.85
N PHE A 69 -6.06 10.19 7.80
CA PHE A 69 -6.32 9.38 8.98
C PHE A 69 -5.54 8.05 8.93
N PRO A 70 -4.20 8.07 9.12
CA PRO A 70 -3.32 6.90 8.93
C PRO A 70 -3.62 5.74 9.89
N GLN A 71 -4.27 6.01 11.03
CA GLN A 71 -4.64 4.99 12.02
C GLN A 71 -6.02 4.36 11.74
N SER A 72 -6.69 4.80 10.69
CA SER A 72 -7.96 4.24 10.26
C SER A 72 -7.77 2.84 9.66
N ILE A 73 -8.78 2.00 9.84
CA ILE A 73 -8.87 0.73 9.12
C ILE A 73 -8.92 0.92 7.59
N TRP A 74 -9.32 2.11 7.12
CA TRP A 74 -9.42 2.48 5.72
C TRP A 74 -8.10 2.96 5.11
N ALA A 75 -7.08 3.27 5.94
CA ALA A 75 -5.82 3.80 5.44
C ALA A 75 -5.10 2.79 4.53
N ALA A 76 -4.97 1.54 4.99
CA ALA A 76 -4.38 0.47 4.20
C ALA A 76 -5.18 0.16 2.92
N GLU A 77 -6.52 0.17 3.02
CA GLU A 77 -7.39 -0.01 1.84
C GLU A 77 -7.23 1.13 0.84
N SER A 78 -7.07 2.37 1.32
CA SER A 78 -6.81 3.54 0.46
C SER A 78 -5.48 3.41 -0.28
N ALA A 79 -4.42 2.96 0.37
CA ALA A 79 -3.13 2.72 -0.27
C ALA A 79 -3.23 1.64 -1.38
N ILE A 80 -3.94 0.55 -1.13
CA ILE A 80 -4.20 -0.48 -2.16
C ILE A 80 -5.02 0.10 -3.33
N MET A 81 -6.02 0.93 -3.03
CA MET A 81 -6.85 1.55 -4.07
C MET A 81 -6.07 2.55 -4.92
N ALA A 82 -5.07 3.24 -4.36
CA ALA A 82 -4.14 4.08 -5.13
C ALA A 82 -3.32 3.22 -6.12
N ALA A 83 -2.78 2.11 -5.66
CA ALA A 83 -2.06 1.16 -6.52
C ALA A 83 -2.97 0.56 -7.60
N TYR A 84 -4.19 0.18 -7.25
CA TYR A 84 -5.17 -0.34 -8.20
C TYR A 84 -5.55 0.70 -9.27
N ALA A 85 -5.68 1.98 -8.90
CA ALA A 85 -5.95 3.05 -9.84
C ALA A 85 -4.86 3.12 -10.91
N TYR A 86 -3.58 3.11 -10.53
CA TYR A 86 -2.46 3.05 -11.47
C TYR A 86 -2.47 1.79 -12.34
N TYR A 87 -2.68 0.61 -11.74
CA TYR A 87 -2.75 -0.66 -12.45
C TYR A 87 -3.84 -0.65 -13.54
N SER A 88 -5.00 -0.08 -13.25
CA SER A 88 -6.17 -0.08 -14.15
C SER A 88 -5.94 0.60 -15.51
N GLN A 89 -4.93 1.46 -15.62
CA GLN A 89 -4.54 2.15 -16.84
C GLN A 89 -3.09 1.84 -17.27
N ASN A 90 -2.57 0.70 -16.83
CA ASN A 90 -1.26 0.18 -17.20
C ASN A 90 -0.05 1.01 -16.71
N TYR A 91 -0.24 1.86 -15.69
CA TYR A 91 0.86 2.54 -15.00
C TYR A 91 1.51 1.58 -13.99
N TYR A 92 2.04 0.45 -14.51
CA TYR A 92 2.51 -0.65 -13.67
C TYR A 92 3.66 -0.26 -12.74
N SER A 93 4.57 0.59 -13.18
CA SER A 93 5.69 1.06 -12.36
C SER A 93 5.23 1.86 -11.15
N ASP A 94 4.22 2.71 -11.34
CA ASP A 94 3.63 3.51 -10.26
C ASP A 94 2.82 2.62 -9.31
N ALA A 95 2.09 1.63 -9.84
CA ALA A 95 1.37 0.64 -9.04
C ALA A 95 2.34 -0.20 -8.19
N VAL A 96 3.48 -0.64 -8.76
CA VAL A 96 4.53 -1.37 -8.02
C VAL A 96 5.07 -0.52 -6.87
N TYR A 97 5.39 0.75 -7.13
CA TYR A 97 5.89 1.66 -6.10
C TYR A 97 4.90 1.81 -4.93
N GLU A 98 3.61 2.02 -5.21
CA GLU A 98 2.57 2.13 -4.18
C GLU A 98 2.41 0.83 -3.38
N LEU A 99 2.48 -0.34 -4.05
CA LEU A 99 2.38 -1.63 -3.37
C LEU A 99 3.60 -1.95 -2.50
N GLU A 100 4.81 -1.61 -2.95
CA GLU A 100 6.02 -1.76 -2.14
C GLU A 100 5.93 -0.88 -0.88
N ARG A 101 5.52 0.38 -1.03
CA ARG A 101 5.26 1.29 0.09
C ARG A 101 4.16 0.73 1.03
N TYR A 102 3.10 0.16 0.46
CA TYR A 102 2.04 -0.47 1.24
C TYR A 102 2.58 -1.61 2.12
N PHE A 103 3.39 -2.50 1.61
CA PHE A 103 3.96 -3.61 2.40
C PHE A 103 4.89 -3.13 3.51
N GLU A 104 5.63 -2.04 3.29
CA GLU A 104 6.47 -1.43 4.32
C GLU A 104 5.62 -0.81 5.45
N THR A 105 4.49 -0.21 5.10
CA THR A 105 3.63 0.51 6.05
C THR A 105 2.65 -0.43 6.77
N TYR A 106 2.13 -1.44 6.07
CA TYR A 106 1.07 -2.34 6.55
C TYR A 106 1.43 -3.83 6.44
N PRO A 107 2.55 -4.29 7.04
CA PRO A 107 3.09 -5.63 6.80
C PRO A 107 2.17 -6.79 7.21
N ASN A 108 1.22 -6.56 8.12
CA ASN A 108 0.31 -7.58 8.64
C ASN A 108 -1.17 -7.28 8.35
N HIS A 109 -1.45 -6.57 7.27
CA HIS A 109 -2.84 -6.24 6.95
C HIS A 109 -3.59 -7.44 6.34
N LYS A 110 -4.88 -7.51 6.58
CA LYS A 110 -5.77 -8.61 6.10
C LYS A 110 -5.77 -8.75 4.57
N ASP A 111 -5.58 -7.66 3.85
CA ASP A 111 -5.64 -7.61 2.39
C ASP A 111 -4.27 -7.83 1.71
N ASN A 112 -3.26 -8.28 2.46
CA ASN A 112 -1.94 -8.57 1.90
C ASN A 112 -1.98 -9.63 0.79
N ALA A 113 -2.88 -10.60 0.87
CA ALA A 113 -3.06 -11.58 -0.19
C ALA A 113 -3.44 -10.91 -1.52
N TYR A 114 -4.38 -9.97 -1.49
CA TYR A 114 -4.77 -9.18 -2.67
C TYR A 114 -3.64 -8.26 -3.14
N ALA A 115 -2.94 -7.60 -2.21
CA ALA A 115 -1.84 -6.72 -2.55
C ALA A 115 -0.68 -7.48 -3.25
N HIS A 116 -0.32 -8.67 -2.76
CA HIS A 116 0.64 -9.55 -3.45
C HIS A 116 0.13 -10.00 -4.83
N PHE A 117 -1.16 -10.31 -4.94
CA PHE A 117 -1.76 -10.67 -6.22
C PHE A 117 -1.66 -9.51 -7.22
N LEU A 118 -2.02 -8.31 -6.81
CA LEU A 118 -1.94 -7.12 -7.65
C LEU A 118 -0.50 -6.79 -8.05
N LEU A 119 0.46 -6.93 -7.12
CA LEU A 119 1.90 -6.75 -7.42
C LEU A 119 2.40 -7.80 -8.42
N GLY A 120 2.01 -9.07 -8.22
CA GLY A 120 2.31 -10.14 -9.18
C GLY A 120 1.75 -9.86 -10.56
N MET A 121 0.52 -9.33 -10.65
CA MET A 121 -0.09 -8.92 -11.91
C MET A 121 0.63 -7.73 -12.56
N CYS A 122 1.06 -6.72 -11.76
CA CYS A 122 1.86 -5.61 -12.29
C CYS A 122 3.14 -6.09 -12.98
N PHE A 123 3.85 -7.04 -12.38
CA PHE A 123 5.04 -7.63 -12.99
C PHE A 123 4.70 -8.50 -14.20
N TYR A 124 3.59 -9.26 -14.14
CA TYR A 124 3.15 -10.11 -15.24
C TYR A 124 2.82 -9.32 -16.50
N GLU A 125 2.07 -8.22 -16.36
CA GLU A 125 1.65 -7.37 -17.48
C GLU A 125 2.81 -6.54 -18.09
N GLN A 126 3.93 -6.37 -17.36
CA GLN A 126 5.13 -5.72 -17.88
C GLN A 126 5.96 -6.61 -18.82
N ILE A 127 5.55 -7.83 -19.08
CA ILE A 127 6.24 -8.76 -19.99
C ILE A 127 5.99 -8.30 -21.42
N VAL A 128 6.96 -7.60 -22.00
CA VAL A 128 6.88 -7.06 -23.38
C VAL A 128 7.31 -8.07 -24.43
N ASP A 129 8.28 -8.92 -24.11
CA ASP A 129 8.85 -9.91 -25.04
C ASP A 129 9.50 -11.05 -24.26
N GLU A 130 8.92 -12.24 -24.38
CA GLU A 130 9.40 -13.49 -23.79
C GLU A 130 10.87 -13.82 -24.13
N LYS A 131 11.41 -13.19 -25.18
CA LYS A 131 12.80 -13.41 -25.63
C LYS A 131 13.83 -12.53 -24.94
N LYS A 132 13.41 -11.47 -24.23
CA LYS A 132 14.33 -10.48 -23.69
C LYS A 132 14.60 -10.69 -22.19
N ASP A 133 13.91 -10.02 -21.33
CA ASP A 133 14.18 -10.03 -19.89
C ASP A 133 13.14 -10.87 -19.16
N LEU A 134 13.64 -11.79 -18.34
CA LEU A 134 12.80 -12.65 -17.49
C LEU A 134 12.62 -12.09 -16.08
N LYS A 135 13.24 -10.97 -15.74
CA LYS A 135 13.21 -10.46 -14.37
C LYS A 135 11.77 -10.23 -13.91
N SER A 136 10.97 -9.48 -14.67
CA SER A 136 9.58 -9.23 -14.31
C SER A 136 8.77 -10.53 -14.18
N LEU A 137 9.05 -11.52 -15.02
CA LEU A 137 8.38 -12.82 -14.95
C LEU A 137 8.71 -13.58 -13.65
N LEU A 138 9.99 -13.57 -13.25
CA LEU A 138 10.46 -14.19 -12.01
C LEU A 138 9.96 -13.42 -10.77
N ASP A 139 9.93 -12.09 -10.83
CA ASP A 139 9.38 -11.27 -9.77
C ASP A 139 7.87 -11.51 -9.61
N SER A 140 7.13 -11.64 -10.72
CA SER A 140 5.72 -12.06 -10.73
C SER A 140 5.53 -13.41 -10.06
N LYS A 141 6.29 -14.42 -10.50
CA LYS A 141 6.24 -15.78 -9.94
C LYS A 141 6.45 -15.77 -8.42
N LYS A 142 7.46 -15.02 -7.95
CA LYS A 142 7.74 -14.88 -6.53
C LYS A 142 6.53 -14.33 -5.74
N GLN A 143 5.83 -13.33 -6.26
CA GLN A 143 4.66 -12.79 -5.58
C GLN A 143 3.52 -13.83 -5.50
N PHE A 144 3.27 -14.57 -6.56
CA PHE A 144 2.28 -15.64 -6.54
C PHE A 144 2.66 -16.82 -5.63
N GLU A 145 3.96 -17.15 -5.52
CA GLU A 145 4.45 -18.16 -4.58
C GLU A 145 4.23 -17.75 -3.12
N ILE A 146 4.38 -16.46 -2.77
CA ILE A 146 4.05 -15.93 -1.44
C ILE A 146 2.58 -16.20 -1.13
N ILE A 147 1.67 -15.94 -2.07
CA ILE A 147 0.23 -16.16 -1.87
C ILE A 147 -0.07 -17.64 -1.59
N ILE A 148 0.54 -18.54 -2.36
CA ILE A 148 0.31 -19.98 -2.19
C ILE A 148 0.81 -20.48 -0.83
N ASN A 149 1.95 -19.95 -0.37
CA ASN A 149 2.60 -20.40 0.85
C ASN A 149 1.98 -19.78 2.11
N GLU A 150 1.66 -18.49 2.08
CA GLU A 150 1.25 -17.73 3.26
C GLU A 150 -0.26 -17.49 3.32
N PHE A 151 -0.94 -17.44 2.17
CA PHE A 151 -2.37 -17.11 2.05
C PHE A 151 -3.17 -18.20 1.34
N SER A 152 -2.81 -19.46 1.55
CA SER A 152 -3.34 -20.63 0.84
C SER A 152 -4.87 -20.83 0.95
N SER A 153 -5.50 -20.25 1.96
CA SER A 153 -6.94 -20.32 2.18
C SER A 153 -7.76 -19.27 1.41
N THR A 154 -7.09 -18.34 0.72
CA THR A 154 -7.74 -17.26 -0.03
C THR A 154 -8.07 -17.68 -1.46
N GLU A 155 -9.06 -17.03 -2.08
CA GLU A 155 -9.38 -17.20 -3.49
C GLU A 155 -8.19 -16.86 -4.40
N PHE A 156 -7.35 -15.89 -4.00
CA PHE A 156 -6.15 -15.51 -4.72
C PHE A 156 -5.13 -16.64 -4.86
N ALA A 157 -5.12 -17.62 -3.94
CA ALA A 157 -4.21 -18.75 -4.04
C ALA A 157 -4.54 -19.68 -5.21
N VAL A 158 -5.81 -19.78 -5.60
CA VAL A 158 -6.23 -20.57 -6.76
C VAL A 158 -5.75 -19.89 -8.04
N ASP A 159 -5.99 -18.59 -8.17
CA ASP A 159 -5.57 -17.80 -9.34
C ASP A 159 -4.06 -17.71 -9.44
N ALA A 160 -3.35 -17.57 -8.30
CA ALA A 160 -1.89 -17.57 -8.25
C ALA A 160 -1.29 -18.88 -8.79
N LYS A 161 -1.86 -20.04 -8.44
CA LYS A 161 -1.42 -21.34 -9.01
C LYS A 161 -1.57 -21.39 -10.52
N PHE A 162 -2.69 -20.89 -11.03
CA PHE A 162 -2.92 -20.83 -12.46
C PHE A 162 -1.90 -19.92 -13.15
N LYS A 163 -1.64 -18.74 -12.58
CA LYS A 163 -0.63 -17.81 -13.11
C LYS A 163 0.78 -18.39 -13.08
N ILE A 164 1.17 -19.10 -12.03
CA ILE A 164 2.48 -19.78 -11.97
C ILE A 164 2.61 -20.80 -13.10
N ASN A 165 1.58 -21.60 -13.37
CA ASN A 165 1.64 -22.56 -14.49
C ASN A 165 1.85 -21.86 -15.83
N LEU A 166 1.17 -20.74 -16.09
CA LEU A 166 1.38 -19.94 -17.31
C LEU A 166 2.80 -19.37 -17.38
N ILE A 167 3.34 -18.90 -16.27
CA ILE A 167 4.71 -18.40 -16.17
C ILE A 167 5.72 -19.52 -16.48
N ASP A 168 5.51 -20.71 -15.92
CA ASP A 168 6.39 -21.85 -16.15
C ASP A 168 6.35 -22.32 -17.61
N GLU A 169 5.19 -22.24 -18.28
CA GLU A 169 5.09 -22.49 -19.73
C GLU A 169 5.90 -21.47 -20.54
N ILE A 170 5.84 -20.17 -20.21
CA ILE A 170 6.63 -19.13 -20.86
C ILE A 170 8.13 -19.35 -20.64
N LEU A 171 8.54 -19.70 -19.42
CA LEU A 171 9.93 -20.02 -19.09
C LEU A 171 10.43 -21.23 -19.90
N ALA A 172 9.64 -22.31 -19.96
CA ALA A 172 9.98 -23.49 -20.73
C ALA A 172 10.07 -23.19 -22.24
N ALA A 173 9.15 -22.37 -22.77
CA ALA A 173 9.19 -21.95 -24.18
C ALA A 173 10.47 -21.17 -24.51
N LYS A 174 10.95 -20.31 -23.59
CA LYS A 174 12.21 -19.60 -23.77
C LYS A 174 13.42 -20.54 -23.78
N GLU A 175 13.49 -21.49 -22.85
CA GLU A 175 14.57 -22.48 -22.85
C GLU A 175 14.60 -23.30 -24.16
N MET A 176 13.43 -23.69 -24.63
CA MET A 176 13.30 -24.38 -25.93
C MET A 176 13.72 -23.50 -27.10
N TYR A 177 13.44 -22.21 -27.08
CA TYR A 177 13.90 -21.28 -28.11
C TYR A 177 15.43 -21.18 -28.12
N ILE A 178 16.05 -21.05 -26.95
CA ILE A 178 17.52 -21.02 -26.81
C ILE A 178 18.14 -22.33 -27.29
N ALA A 179 17.58 -23.48 -26.90
CA ALA A 179 18.08 -24.77 -27.31
C ALA A 179 18.04 -24.94 -28.85
N ARG A 180 16.94 -24.59 -29.50
CA ARG A 180 16.81 -24.60 -30.96
C ARG A 180 17.82 -23.70 -31.64
N TYR A 181 18.04 -22.48 -31.12
CA TYR A 181 19.05 -21.57 -31.67
C TYR A 181 20.44 -22.19 -31.70
N TYR A 182 20.88 -22.87 -30.61
CA TYR A 182 22.18 -23.52 -30.55
C TYR A 182 22.26 -24.76 -31.44
N LEU A 183 21.18 -25.53 -31.55
CA LEU A 183 21.12 -26.65 -32.48
C LEU A 183 21.29 -26.20 -33.93
N ASP A 184 20.56 -25.15 -34.33
CA ASP A 184 20.63 -24.63 -35.73
C ASP A 184 22.02 -24.04 -36.06
N LYS A 185 22.74 -23.52 -35.06
CA LYS A 185 24.09 -22.99 -35.24
C LYS A 185 25.18 -24.04 -35.13
N THR A 186 24.81 -25.32 -34.99
CA THR A 186 25.76 -26.44 -34.79
C THR A 186 26.79 -26.21 -33.66
N LYS A 187 26.46 -25.37 -32.71
CA LYS A 187 27.29 -25.13 -31.53
C LYS A 187 26.85 -26.07 -30.41
N TRP A 188 27.40 -27.28 -30.46
CA TRP A 188 27.27 -28.25 -29.37
C TRP A 188 28.16 -27.81 -28.21
N ILE A 189 27.64 -27.77 -27.03
CA ILE A 189 28.36 -27.49 -25.79
C ILE A 189 29.02 -28.78 -25.32
#